data_982be384e505e69cee3c7ebf8f714a59
#
_entry.id   982be384e505e69cee3c7ebf8f714a59
#
_cell.length_a   1.000
_cell.length_b   1.000
_cell.length_c   1.000
_cell.angle_alpha   90.00
_cell.angle_beta   90.00
_cell.angle_gamma   90.00
#
_symmetry.space_group_name_H-M   'P 1'
#
loop_
_entity.id
_entity.type
_entity.pdbx_description
1 polymer ?
#
loop_
_entity_poly.entity_id
_entity_poly.type
_entity_poly.pdbx_seq_one_letter_code
_entity_poly.pdbx_strand_id
1 'polypeptide(L)'
;MDCGTIKIMSVARRSFMTASAAGFVAAIQPPAASAAPLDPRPDPLGVRADFPVVNHRIYLNSAYIAPVHRSVIAASQAHLEAKSTGSLDVGSLMRTNNAVRAQFARMINAAPEEIGLLFSTGDGENVIANGVDLKPGDNVVVDDLHYTTEFVLYRALEASRGIELRIVKNRDGAVTAADFEPHIDKRTRIVSVAWVSNQNGFRHDMRPIADLAHAQGALFYADAVQAAGMIDLDVRTAGVDALCSGSYKWLMSEFGVAPFFVSREAVDRIQSDRIGEFTIARDEPDRHYQLVKNASKFEGTSRSFGAVAQLRASLSYLERVGVSRIEEHTVALAQQLHAGLVRQGYRMFTPHGNRSSIVTFYITKPADAWRAALDAAKIDVTIRNAQVRVSPALFNNADEIDQLLSITKELS
;
A
#
# COMPACT_ATOMS: atom_id res chain seq x y z
N MET A 1 -8.02 39.65 31.89
CA MET A 1 -7.07 38.92 31.06
C MET A 1 -7.85 37.81 30.41
N ASP A 2 -8.25 38.07 29.19
CA ASP A 2 -9.27 37.31 28.45
C ASP A 2 -8.62 36.12 27.76
N CYS A 3 -9.07 34.91 28.09
CA CYS A 3 -8.57 33.68 27.47
C CYS A 3 -9.38 33.41 26.20
N GLY A 4 -8.85 33.81 25.04
CA GLY A 4 -9.50 33.67 23.74
C GLY A 4 -9.72 32.21 23.35
N THR A 5 -10.98 31.81 23.34
CA THR A 5 -11.45 30.50 22.90
C THR A 5 -11.24 30.35 21.38
N ILE A 6 -10.32 29.47 21.00
CA ILE A 6 -10.13 29.08 19.59
C ILE A 6 -11.36 28.28 19.14
N LYS A 7 -12.20 28.89 18.31
CA LYS A 7 -13.27 28.19 17.58
C LYS A 7 -12.65 27.23 16.56
N ILE A 8 -12.55 25.97 16.91
CA ILE A 8 -12.27 24.92 15.94
C ILE A 8 -13.53 24.76 15.09
N MET A 9 -13.44 25.18 13.84
CA MET A 9 -14.48 24.92 12.84
C MET A 9 -14.65 23.41 12.68
N SER A 10 -15.83 22.90 13.04
CA SER A 10 -16.22 21.51 12.82
C SER A 10 -16.45 21.28 11.32
N VAL A 11 -15.43 20.91 10.60
CA VAL A 11 -15.56 20.39 9.23
C VAL A 11 -15.91 18.92 9.34
N ALA A 12 -17.18 18.66 9.09
CA ALA A 12 -17.80 17.40 8.65
C ALA A 12 -17.05 16.06 8.94
N ARG A 13 -17.03 15.64 10.20
CA ARG A 13 -16.73 14.25 10.61
C ARG A 13 -17.85 13.24 10.26
N ARG A 14 -18.86 13.63 9.46
CA ARG A 14 -20.07 12.81 9.24
C ARG A 14 -20.09 11.94 7.97
N SER A 15 -19.02 11.86 7.20
CA SER A 15 -19.04 11.06 5.96
C SER A 15 -18.15 9.82 5.97
N PHE A 16 -17.53 9.45 7.08
CA PHE A 16 -16.63 8.29 7.14
C PHE A 16 -17.20 7.06 7.90
N MET A 17 -18.33 7.18 8.58
CA MET A 17 -18.84 6.13 9.46
C MET A 17 -20.33 5.79 9.32
N THR A 18 -21.01 6.18 8.25
CA THR A 18 -22.42 5.78 8.05
C THR A 18 -22.60 5.00 6.75
N ALA A 19 -21.86 3.90 6.63
CA ALA A 19 -22.25 2.82 5.72
C ALA A 19 -22.10 1.51 6.49
N SER A 20 -23.25 1.03 7.02
CA SER A 20 -23.48 -0.35 7.46
C SER A 20 -22.82 -0.83 8.76
N ALA A 21 -23.27 -0.30 9.90
CA ALA A 21 -23.24 -1.04 11.16
C ALA A 21 -24.51 -1.91 11.32
N ALA A 22 -24.84 -2.72 10.31
CA ALA A 22 -25.85 -3.75 10.39
C ALA A 22 -25.35 -4.98 9.64
N GLY A 23 -24.71 -5.92 10.35
CA GLY A 23 -24.42 -7.22 9.78
C GLY A 23 -23.07 -7.85 10.07
N PHE A 24 -22.48 -7.64 11.25
CA PHE A 24 -21.27 -8.40 11.66
C PHE A 24 -21.44 -9.07 13.03
N VAL A 25 -22.50 -9.86 13.20
CA VAL A 25 -22.51 -11.00 14.11
C VAL A 25 -23.14 -12.17 13.36
N ALA A 26 -22.46 -12.64 12.32
CA ALA A 26 -22.70 -13.98 11.82
C ALA A 26 -21.79 -14.92 12.58
N ALA A 27 -22.35 -15.85 13.33
CA ALA A 27 -21.65 -16.94 13.96
C ALA A 27 -20.67 -17.58 12.96
N ILE A 28 -19.37 -17.58 13.33
CA ILE A 28 -18.34 -18.31 12.59
C ILE A 28 -18.66 -19.81 12.80
N GLN A 29 -19.49 -20.39 11.92
CA GLN A 29 -19.49 -21.82 11.73
C GLN A 29 -18.25 -22.18 10.93
N PRO A 30 -17.47 -23.19 11.36
CA PRO A 30 -16.38 -23.68 10.52
C PRO A 30 -17.01 -24.14 9.19
N PRO A 31 -16.47 -23.72 8.04
CA PRO A 31 -17.00 -24.17 6.77
C PRO A 31 -16.83 -25.67 6.67
N ALA A 32 -17.92 -26.40 6.56
CA ALA A 32 -17.88 -27.76 6.02
C ALA A 32 -17.12 -27.68 4.68
N ALA A 33 -16.09 -28.51 4.54
CA ALA A 33 -15.30 -28.61 3.33
C ALA A 33 -16.14 -29.23 2.20
N SER A 34 -17.09 -28.47 1.68
CA SER A 34 -17.67 -28.70 0.37
C SER A 34 -16.74 -27.99 -0.62
N ALA A 35 -15.99 -28.77 -1.41
CA ALA A 35 -15.32 -28.24 -2.57
C ALA A 35 -16.43 -27.65 -3.49
N ALA A 36 -16.61 -26.34 -3.44
CA ALA A 36 -17.43 -25.65 -4.41
C ALA A 36 -16.88 -25.98 -5.81
N PRO A 37 -17.73 -26.16 -6.83
CA PRO A 37 -17.26 -26.39 -8.18
C PRO A 37 -16.27 -25.28 -8.55
N LEU A 38 -15.11 -25.66 -9.09
CA LEU A 38 -14.13 -24.72 -9.62
C LEU A 38 -14.81 -23.82 -10.65
N ASP A 39 -14.64 -22.53 -10.51
CA ASP A 39 -15.07 -21.55 -11.50
C ASP A 39 -14.49 -21.94 -12.88
N PRO A 40 -15.31 -22.24 -13.91
CA PRO A 40 -14.82 -22.69 -15.19
C PRO A 40 -14.10 -21.62 -16.02
N ARG A 41 -14.04 -20.37 -15.53
CA ARG A 41 -13.39 -19.26 -16.24
C ARG A 41 -11.87 -19.46 -16.34
N PRO A 42 -11.23 -18.86 -17.37
CA PRO A 42 -9.78 -18.97 -17.59
C PRO A 42 -8.95 -18.59 -16.35
N ASP A 43 -7.88 -19.32 -16.11
CA ASP A 43 -6.92 -19.11 -15.03
C ASP A 43 -5.48 -19.02 -15.57
N PRO A 44 -5.08 -17.88 -16.16
CA PRO A 44 -3.78 -17.72 -16.82
C PRO A 44 -2.56 -17.94 -15.92
N LEU A 45 -2.69 -17.67 -14.62
CA LEU A 45 -1.62 -17.85 -13.65
C LEU A 45 -1.73 -19.15 -12.84
N GLY A 46 -2.83 -19.89 -12.98
CA GLY A 46 -3.06 -21.13 -12.22
C GLY A 46 -3.30 -20.90 -10.73
N VAL A 47 -3.95 -19.77 -10.36
CA VAL A 47 -4.07 -19.31 -8.96
C VAL A 47 -5.49 -19.19 -8.45
N ARG A 48 -6.50 -19.21 -9.33
CA ARG A 48 -7.90 -18.91 -8.96
C ARG A 48 -8.46 -19.82 -7.86
N ALA A 49 -8.09 -21.10 -7.87
CA ALA A 49 -8.51 -22.06 -6.85
C ALA A 49 -8.01 -21.70 -5.42
N ASP A 50 -6.94 -20.93 -5.33
CA ASP A 50 -6.37 -20.50 -4.07
C ASP A 50 -7.13 -19.30 -3.44
N PHE A 51 -7.97 -18.61 -4.22
CA PHE A 51 -8.71 -17.43 -3.79
C PHE A 51 -10.22 -17.71 -3.65
N PRO A 52 -10.76 -17.93 -2.44
CA PRO A 52 -12.17 -18.24 -2.23
C PRO A 52 -13.13 -17.20 -2.84
N VAL A 53 -12.73 -15.94 -2.93
CA VAL A 53 -13.55 -14.83 -3.44
C VAL A 53 -14.06 -15.07 -4.86
N VAL A 54 -13.32 -15.77 -5.72
CA VAL A 54 -13.68 -16.00 -7.12
C VAL A 54 -14.96 -16.86 -7.28
N ASN A 55 -15.31 -17.62 -6.24
CA ASN A 55 -16.53 -18.43 -6.23
C ASN A 55 -17.79 -17.63 -5.81
N HIS A 56 -17.60 -16.39 -5.36
CA HIS A 56 -18.68 -15.57 -4.83
C HIS A 56 -18.97 -14.35 -5.68
N ARG A 57 -17.91 -13.74 -6.25
CA ARG A 57 -18.02 -12.48 -6.99
C ARG A 57 -16.82 -12.20 -7.89
N ILE A 58 -16.99 -11.30 -8.83
CA ILE A 58 -15.89 -10.71 -9.61
C ILE A 58 -15.30 -9.58 -8.77
N TYR A 59 -14.14 -9.82 -8.18
CA TYR A 59 -13.52 -8.86 -7.28
C TYR A 59 -12.44 -8.05 -8.02
N LEU A 60 -12.77 -6.82 -8.41
CA LEU A 60 -11.91 -5.88 -9.13
C LEU A 60 -11.54 -4.68 -8.26
N ASN A 61 -11.32 -4.91 -6.94
CA ASN A 61 -11.11 -3.85 -5.95
C ASN A 61 -9.87 -4.05 -5.06
N SER A 62 -8.84 -4.71 -5.58
CA SER A 62 -7.64 -5.06 -4.80
C SER A 62 -6.83 -3.85 -4.34
N ALA A 63 -6.93 -2.70 -5.03
CA ALA A 63 -6.33 -1.44 -4.59
C ALA A 63 -6.97 -0.85 -3.31
N TYR A 64 -8.13 -1.35 -2.86
CA TYR A 64 -8.77 -0.99 -1.59
C TYR A 64 -8.31 -1.95 -0.48
N ILE A 65 -8.78 -3.17 -0.49
CA ILE A 65 -8.37 -4.27 0.39
C ILE A 65 -8.35 -5.53 -0.47
N ALA A 66 -7.22 -6.23 -0.58
CA ALA A 66 -7.17 -7.45 -1.38
C ALA A 66 -7.71 -8.66 -0.61
N PRO A 67 -8.38 -9.59 -1.29
CA PRO A 67 -8.74 -10.87 -0.71
C PRO A 67 -7.47 -11.68 -0.38
N VAL A 68 -7.53 -12.40 0.74
CA VAL A 68 -6.45 -13.32 1.12
C VAL A 68 -6.62 -14.68 0.43
N HIS A 69 -5.51 -15.33 0.12
CA HIS A 69 -5.50 -16.69 -0.40
C HIS A 69 -5.46 -17.74 0.71
N ARG A 70 -5.75 -19.01 0.37
CA ARG A 70 -5.87 -20.13 1.33
C ARG A 70 -4.65 -20.32 2.22
N SER A 71 -3.42 -20.06 1.73
CA SER A 71 -2.21 -20.21 2.55
C SER A 71 -2.13 -19.18 3.68
N VAL A 72 -2.66 -17.97 3.49
CA VAL A 72 -2.75 -16.95 4.55
C VAL A 72 -3.76 -17.38 5.61
N ILE A 73 -4.91 -17.91 5.19
CA ILE A 73 -5.94 -18.45 6.10
C ILE A 73 -5.33 -19.58 6.95
N ALA A 74 -4.62 -20.52 6.31
CA ALA A 74 -3.97 -21.63 7.00
C ALA A 74 -2.89 -21.15 7.99
N ALA A 75 -2.09 -20.15 7.62
CA ALA A 75 -1.08 -19.58 8.51
C ALA A 75 -1.70 -18.88 9.73
N SER A 76 -2.84 -18.18 9.54
CA SER A 76 -3.61 -17.57 10.63
C SER A 76 -4.12 -18.63 11.61
N GLN A 77 -4.75 -19.68 11.08
CA GLN A 77 -5.28 -20.80 11.89
C GLN A 77 -4.17 -21.49 12.69
N ALA A 78 -3.06 -21.82 12.04
CA ALA A 78 -1.91 -22.46 12.68
C ALA A 78 -1.31 -21.59 13.82
N HIS A 79 -1.21 -20.27 13.61
CA HIS A 79 -0.74 -19.35 14.65
C HIS A 79 -1.68 -19.32 15.87
N LEU A 80 -2.98 -19.23 15.64
CA LEU A 80 -3.98 -19.20 16.71
C LEU A 80 -4.04 -20.55 17.47
N GLU A 81 -3.96 -21.67 16.75
CA GLU A 81 -3.91 -23.00 17.34
C GLU A 81 -2.68 -23.18 18.22
N ALA A 82 -1.50 -22.83 17.72
CA ALA A 82 -0.26 -22.90 18.50
C ALA A 82 -0.34 -22.05 19.78
N LYS A 83 -0.96 -20.84 19.68
CA LYS A 83 -1.14 -19.95 20.84
C LYS A 83 -2.18 -20.48 21.83
N SER A 84 -3.20 -21.21 21.37
CA SER A 84 -4.26 -21.74 22.22
C SER A 84 -3.88 -23.03 22.96
N THR A 85 -2.94 -23.82 22.41
CA THR A 85 -2.57 -25.13 22.91
C THR A 85 -1.24 -25.14 23.66
N GLY A 86 -0.45 -24.07 23.61
CA GLY A 86 0.84 -23.99 24.27
C GLY A 86 1.43 -22.59 24.30
N SER A 87 2.66 -22.49 24.81
CA SER A 87 3.42 -21.25 24.79
C SER A 87 4.09 -21.07 23.43
N LEU A 88 3.92 -19.90 22.82
CA LEU A 88 4.68 -19.55 21.63
C LEU A 88 6.17 -19.36 21.99
N ASP A 89 7.04 -20.05 21.27
CA ASP A 89 8.49 -19.84 21.38
C ASP A 89 8.89 -18.51 20.71
N VAL A 90 9.40 -17.57 21.50
CA VAL A 90 9.86 -16.25 21.02
C VAL A 90 10.94 -16.41 19.94
N GLY A 91 11.85 -17.38 20.09
CA GLY A 91 12.86 -17.65 19.06
C GLY A 91 12.23 -18.02 17.70
N SER A 92 11.14 -18.79 17.71
CA SER A 92 10.38 -19.12 16.48
C SER A 92 9.69 -17.89 15.87
N LEU A 93 9.12 -17.03 16.71
CA LEU A 93 8.53 -15.77 16.25
C LEU A 93 9.59 -14.88 15.60
N MET A 94 10.77 -14.76 16.20
CA MET A 94 11.88 -13.99 15.64
C MET A 94 12.44 -14.60 14.35
N ARG A 95 12.51 -15.93 14.24
CA ARG A 95 12.87 -16.59 12.96
C ARG A 95 11.86 -16.26 11.86
N THR A 96 10.56 -16.18 12.19
CA THR A 96 9.51 -15.79 11.24
C THR A 96 9.68 -14.33 10.79
N ASN A 97 9.96 -13.41 11.73
CA ASN A 97 10.27 -12.02 11.39
C ASN A 97 11.45 -11.92 10.41
N ASN A 98 12.55 -12.63 10.70
CA ASN A 98 13.75 -12.60 9.86
C ASN A 98 13.47 -13.19 8.46
N ALA A 99 12.63 -14.24 8.38
CA ALA A 99 12.21 -14.80 7.10
C ALA A 99 11.40 -13.78 6.27
N VAL A 100 10.48 -13.04 6.90
CA VAL A 100 9.71 -11.95 6.23
C VAL A 100 10.65 -10.88 5.71
N ARG A 101 11.62 -10.43 6.54
CA ARG A 101 12.63 -9.44 6.08
C ARG A 101 13.38 -9.93 4.86
N ALA A 102 13.89 -11.17 4.91
CA ALA A 102 14.64 -11.75 3.80
C ALA A 102 13.79 -11.91 2.52
N GLN A 103 12.52 -12.32 2.65
CA GLN A 103 11.62 -12.48 1.52
C GLN A 103 11.28 -11.12 0.89
N PHE A 104 10.92 -10.14 1.71
CA PHE A 104 10.59 -8.81 1.20
C PHE A 104 11.82 -8.11 0.61
N ALA A 105 13.00 -8.25 1.23
CA ALA A 105 14.26 -7.74 0.69
C ALA A 105 14.54 -8.30 -0.71
N ARG A 106 14.38 -9.61 -0.93
CA ARG A 106 14.52 -10.20 -2.28
C ARG A 106 13.51 -9.63 -3.27
N MET A 107 12.25 -9.42 -2.83
CA MET A 107 11.18 -8.88 -3.69
C MET A 107 11.50 -7.49 -4.24
N ILE A 108 12.28 -6.67 -3.51
CA ILE A 108 12.56 -5.27 -3.88
C ILE A 108 14.04 -5.00 -4.20
N ASN A 109 14.87 -6.03 -4.35
CA ASN A 109 16.32 -5.93 -4.55
C ASN A 109 17.05 -5.16 -3.42
N ALA A 110 16.75 -5.54 -2.15
CA ALA A 110 17.37 -4.98 -0.94
C ALA A 110 18.10 -6.07 -0.14
N ALA A 111 18.81 -5.67 0.92
CA ALA A 111 19.38 -6.59 1.92
C ALA A 111 18.43 -6.73 3.12
N PRO A 112 18.39 -7.90 3.80
CA PRO A 112 17.51 -8.13 4.95
C PRO A 112 17.68 -7.12 6.09
N GLU A 113 18.89 -6.59 6.28
CA GLU A 113 19.23 -5.59 7.30
C GLU A 113 18.62 -4.22 7.01
N GLU A 114 18.23 -3.97 5.77
CA GLU A 114 17.55 -2.74 5.32
C GLU A 114 16.02 -2.82 5.51
N ILE A 115 15.51 -3.93 6.02
CA ILE A 115 14.07 -4.14 6.23
C ILE A 115 13.73 -4.12 7.72
N GLY A 116 12.86 -3.19 8.10
CA GLY A 116 12.11 -3.17 9.35
C GLY A 116 10.67 -3.63 9.15
N LEU A 117 9.98 -3.94 10.24
CA LEU A 117 8.57 -4.31 10.24
C LEU A 117 7.80 -3.32 11.10
N LEU A 118 7.02 -2.45 10.48
CA LEU A 118 6.15 -1.48 11.12
C LEU A 118 4.69 -1.97 11.15
N PHE A 119 3.78 -1.17 11.69
CA PHE A 119 2.37 -1.52 11.78
C PHE A 119 1.59 -1.19 10.49
N SER A 120 1.91 -0.07 9.84
CA SER A 120 1.19 0.44 8.67
C SER A 120 2.10 1.25 7.74
N THR A 121 1.63 1.51 6.50
CA THR A 121 2.31 2.43 5.57
C THR A 121 2.45 3.83 6.18
N GLY A 122 1.40 4.34 6.83
CA GLY A 122 1.43 5.64 7.48
C GLY A 122 2.45 5.73 8.62
N ASP A 123 2.76 4.61 9.31
CA ASP A 123 3.88 4.58 10.26
C ASP A 123 5.22 4.83 9.57
N GLY A 124 5.43 4.26 8.38
CA GLY A 124 6.65 4.45 7.61
C GLY A 124 6.89 5.92 7.27
N GLU A 125 5.88 6.61 6.75
CA GLU A 125 5.95 8.05 6.47
C GLU A 125 6.20 8.86 7.75
N ASN A 126 5.51 8.53 8.85
CA ASN A 126 5.71 9.20 10.14
C ASN A 126 7.13 8.99 10.68
N VAL A 127 7.72 7.81 10.52
CA VAL A 127 9.12 7.54 10.89
C VAL A 127 10.06 8.47 10.12
N ILE A 128 9.86 8.63 8.82
CA ILE A 128 10.67 9.54 7.99
C ILE A 128 10.44 11.00 8.42
N ALA A 129 9.21 11.44 8.47
CA ALA A 129 8.85 12.83 8.75
C ALA A 129 9.26 13.31 10.15
N ASN A 130 9.28 12.41 11.14
CA ASN A 130 9.72 12.71 12.50
C ASN A 130 11.20 12.43 12.74
N GLY A 131 11.78 11.47 12.02
CA GLY A 131 13.16 11.08 12.17
C GLY A 131 14.15 11.99 11.44
N VAL A 132 13.71 12.69 10.41
CA VAL A 132 14.51 13.76 9.76
C VAL A 132 14.41 15.03 10.61
N ASP A 133 15.56 15.64 10.90
CA ASP A 133 15.64 16.85 11.72
C ASP A 133 15.16 18.09 10.94
N LEU A 134 13.84 18.17 10.74
CA LEU A 134 13.16 19.25 10.02
C LEU A 134 13.19 20.55 10.84
N LYS A 135 13.71 21.63 10.26
CA LYS A 135 13.81 22.98 10.85
C LYS A 135 12.78 23.93 10.22
N PRO A 136 12.41 25.02 10.94
CA PRO A 136 11.62 26.08 10.34
C PRO A 136 12.27 26.61 9.05
N GLY A 137 11.49 26.67 7.96
CA GLY A 137 11.92 27.09 6.64
C GLY A 137 12.47 25.97 5.75
N ASP A 138 12.69 24.75 6.26
CA ASP A 138 12.87 23.56 5.41
C ASP A 138 11.58 23.24 4.66
N ASN A 139 11.66 22.51 3.55
CA ASN A 139 10.47 22.08 2.83
C ASN A 139 10.42 20.56 2.59
N VAL A 140 9.20 20.09 2.43
CA VAL A 140 8.87 18.74 1.98
C VAL A 140 8.10 18.86 0.68
N VAL A 141 8.46 18.06 -0.32
CA VAL A 141 7.82 18.05 -1.64
C VAL A 141 7.05 16.75 -1.83
N VAL A 142 5.78 16.87 -2.19
CA VAL A 142 4.88 15.76 -2.57
C VAL A 142 4.15 16.13 -3.86
N ASP A 143 3.50 15.16 -4.50
CA ASP A 143 2.55 15.47 -5.58
C ASP A 143 1.09 15.28 -5.15
N ASP A 144 0.14 15.81 -5.91
CA ASP A 144 -1.28 15.75 -5.57
C ASP A 144 -1.96 14.40 -5.92
N LEU A 145 -1.22 13.46 -6.47
CA LEU A 145 -1.62 12.06 -6.66
C LEU A 145 -1.26 11.17 -5.46
N HIS A 146 -0.60 11.74 -4.44
CA HIS A 146 -0.26 11.02 -3.21
C HIS A 146 -1.49 10.69 -2.36
N TYR A 147 -1.32 9.84 -1.36
CA TYR A 147 -2.40 9.44 -0.45
C TYR A 147 -2.73 10.57 0.55
N THR A 148 -4.00 10.65 0.95
CA THR A 148 -4.51 11.74 1.80
C THR A 148 -3.78 11.88 3.14
N THR A 149 -3.32 10.78 3.73
CA THR A 149 -2.63 10.79 5.03
C THR A 149 -1.39 11.67 5.01
N GLU A 150 -0.67 11.72 3.89
CA GLU A 150 0.58 12.48 3.76
C GLU A 150 0.33 13.98 3.81
N PHE A 151 -0.74 14.44 3.16
CA PHE A 151 -1.15 15.85 3.29
C PHE A 151 -1.52 16.21 4.72
N VAL A 152 -2.21 15.32 5.44
CA VAL A 152 -2.56 15.53 6.86
C VAL A 152 -1.29 15.62 7.71
N LEU A 153 -0.33 14.69 7.52
CA LEU A 153 0.92 14.66 8.26
C LEU A 153 1.74 15.93 8.02
N TYR A 154 2.04 16.25 6.76
CA TYR A 154 2.93 17.37 6.46
C TYR A 154 2.28 18.72 6.71
N ARG A 155 0.95 18.88 6.59
CA ARG A 155 0.24 20.09 7.04
C ARG A 155 0.28 20.26 8.56
N ALA A 156 0.22 19.17 9.32
CA ALA A 156 0.42 19.23 10.77
C ALA A 156 1.84 19.64 11.15
N LEU A 157 2.86 19.15 10.42
CA LEU A 157 4.24 19.55 10.63
C LEU A 157 4.51 20.99 10.16
N GLU A 158 3.91 21.45 9.08
CA GLU A 158 3.93 22.85 8.65
C GLU A 158 3.43 23.78 9.77
N ALA A 159 2.28 23.45 10.38
CA ALA A 159 1.71 24.23 11.46
C ALA A 159 2.53 24.18 12.77
N SER A 160 3.15 23.04 13.09
CA SER A 160 3.81 22.83 14.38
C SER A 160 5.32 23.07 14.36
N ARG A 161 5.99 22.90 13.21
CA ARG A 161 7.46 23.02 13.06
C ARG A 161 7.89 24.14 12.12
N GLY A 162 6.94 24.82 11.43
CA GLY A 162 7.27 25.91 10.51
C GLY A 162 7.98 25.45 9.23
N ILE A 163 7.81 24.21 8.81
CA ILE A 163 8.24 23.73 7.49
C ILE A 163 7.27 24.22 6.40
N GLU A 164 7.67 24.12 5.15
CA GLU A 164 6.84 24.42 3.98
C GLU A 164 6.44 23.10 3.28
N LEU A 165 5.13 22.82 3.12
CA LEU A 165 4.67 21.73 2.27
C LEU A 165 4.45 22.24 0.84
N ARG A 166 5.23 21.72 -0.11
CA ARG A 166 5.11 21.98 -1.55
C ARG A 166 4.40 20.84 -2.24
N ILE A 167 3.34 21.15 -2.99
CA ILE A 167 2.52 20.15 -3.67
C ILE A 167 2.61 20.36 -5.18
N VAL A 168 3.29 19.42 -5.85
CA VAL A 168 3.38 19.35 -7.32
C VAL A 168 2.02 18.95 -7.87
N LYS A 169 1.55 19.66 -8.90
CA LYS A 169 0.25 19.39 -9.51
C LYS A 169 0.36 18.45 -10.69
N ASN A 170 -0.51 17.44 -10.71
CA ASN A 170 -0.61 16.56 -11.87
C ASN A 170 -1.16 17.31 -13.09
N ARG A 171 -0.77 16.84 -14.28
CA ARG A 171 -1.30 17.26 -15.58
C ARG A 171 -1.96 16.05 -16.23
N ASP A 172 -3.26 16.09 -16.39
CA ASP A 172 -4.05 15.01 -16.98
C ASP A 172 -3.79 13.63 -16.31
N GLY A 173 -3.62 13.64 -14.99
CA GLY A 173 -3.42 12.44 -14.18
C GLY A 173 -1.99 11.92 -14.13
N ALA A 174 -1.00 12.64 -14.65
CA ALA A 174 0.42 12.29 -14.65
C ALA A 174 1.27 13.37 -13.98
N VAL A 175 2.41 12.98 -13.41
CA VAL A 175 3.44 13.87 -12.85
C VAL A 175 4.81 13.36 -13.25
N THR A 176 5.64 14.21 -13.82
CA THR A 176 7.00 13.87 -14.27
C THR A 176 8.06 14.52 -13.39
N ALA A 177 9.31 14.10 -13.51
CA ALA A 177 10.42 14.73 -12.80
C ALA A 177 10.55 16.23 -13.13
N ALA A 178 10.24 16.65 -14.37
CA ALA A 178 10.25 18.05 -14.76
C ALA A 178 9.19 18.90 -14.02
N ASP A 179 8.09 18.29 -13.56
CA ASP A 179 7.09 18.96 -12.73
C ASP A 179 7.61 19.11 -11.27
N PHE A 180 8.44 18.21 -10.78
CA PHE A 180 9.07 18.29 -9.46
C PHE A 180 10.20 19.32 -9.40
N GLU A 181 10.98 19.47 -10.46
CA GLU A 181 12.22 20.27 -10.49
C GLU A 181 12.04 21.69 -9.92
N PRO A 182 11.00 22.48 -10.27
CA PRO A 182 10.80 23.83 -9.73
C PRO A 182 10.48 23.87 -8.22
N HIS A 183 10.10 22.73 -7.63
CA HIS A 183 9.70 22.61 -6.23
C HIS A 183 10.82 22.14 -5.32
N ILE A 184 11.92 21.59 -5.86
CA ILE A 184 13.05 21.00 -5.11
C ILE A 184 14.21 22.00 -5.09
N ASP A 185 14.63 22.40 -3.88
CA ASP A 185 15.74 23.33 -3.67
C ASP A 185 16.63 22.91 -2.47
N LYS A 186 17.63 23.74 -2.13
CA LYS A 186 18.56 23.48 -1.01
C LYS A 186 17.90 23.34 0.37
N ARG A 187 16.66 23.79 0.53
CA ARG A 187 15.87 23.66 1.75
C ARG A 187 15.02 22.39 1.76
N THR A 188 14.96 21.66 0.65
CA THR A 188 14.22 20.40 0.56
C THR A 188 14.93 19.35 1.40
N ARG A 189 14.18 18.68 2.28
CA ARG A 189 14.68 17.60 3.16
C ARG A 189 14.10 16.25 2.80
N ILE A 190 12.87 16.24 2.33
CA ILE A 190 12.14 15.02 1.93
C ILE A 190 11.43 15.30 0.61
N VAL A 191 11.55 14.36 -0.32
CA VAL A 191 10.66 14.22 -1.47
C VAL A 191 9.91 12.91 -1.28
N SER A 192 8.57 12.96 -1.17
CA SER A 192 7.74 11.78 -0.93
C SER A 192 6.73 11.59 -2.05
N VAL A 193 6.69 10.39 -2.63
CA VAL A 193 5.76 10.04 -3.70
C VAL A 193 5.11 8.68 -3.45
N ALA A 194 3.88 8.50 -3.88
CA ALA A 194 3.31 7.16 -4.02
C ALA A 194 3.88 6.52 -5.28
N TRP A 195 4.62 5.40 -5.18
CA TRP A 195 5.20 4.73 -6.37
C TRP A 195 4.14 4.44 -7.44
N VAL A 196 2.96 4.01 -6.98
CA VAL A 196 1.74 3.95 -7.79
C VAL A 196 0.63 4.69 -7.07
N SER A 197 0.01 5.65 -7.73
CA SER A 197 -1.09 6.42 -7.15
C SER A 197 -2.32 5.56 -6.86
N ASN A 198 -2.88 5.71 -5.66
CA ASN A 198 -4.15 5.09 -5.31
C ASN A 198 -5.36 5.75 -5.98
N GLN A 199 -5.20 6.96 -6.53
CA GLN A 199 -6.29 7.73 -7.13
C GLN A 199 -6.58 7.26 -8.55
N ASN A 200 -5.54 7.10 -9.37
CA ASN A 200 -5.68 6.79 -10.80
C ASN A 200 -4.73 5.71 -11.32
N GLY A 201 -3.91 5.13 -10.43
CA GLY A 201 -2.95 4.10 -10.79
C GLY A 201 -1.69 4.61 -11.50
N PHE A 202 -1.50 5.92 -11.61
CA PHE A 202 -0.29 6.45 -12.24
C PHE A 202 0.96 5.89 -11.56
N ARG A 203 1.83 5.26 -12.36
CA ARG A 203 3.13 4.74 -11.92
C ARG A 203 4.20 5.78 -12.19
N HIS A 204 4.79 6.32 -11.13
CA HIS A 204 5.88 7.29 -11.23
C HIS A 204 7.16 6.66 -11.78
N ASP A 205 7.89 7.42 -12.60
CA ASP A 205 9.28 7.13 -12.92
C ASP A 205 10.15 7.64 -11.76
N MET A 206 10.56 6.71 -10.90
CA MET A 206 11.17 7.04 -9.61
C MET A 206 12.57 7.62 -9.76
N ARG A 207 13.38 7.06 -10.64
CA ARG A 207 14.83 7.41 -10.72
C ARG A 207 15.09 8.89 -11.04
N PRO A 208 14.46 9.52 -12.03
CA PRO A 208 14.68 10.94 -12.29
C PRO A 208 14.24 11.85 -11.13
N ILE A 209 13.20 11.47 -10.37
CA ILE A 209 12.76 12.22 -9.19
C ILE A 209 13.77 12.05 -8.04
N ALA A 210 14.27 10.83 -7.83
CA ALA A 210 15.32 10.54 -6.85
C ALA A 210 16.60 11.37 -7.13
N ASP A 211 17.02 11.44 -8.40
CA ASP A 211 18.20 12.22 -8.78
C ASP A 211 18.04 13.71 -8.45
N LEU A 212 16.86 14.29 -8.67
CA LEU A 212 16.56 15.67 -8.27
C LEU A 212 16.60 15.85 -6.74
N ALA A 213 16.04 14.94 -5.98
CA ALA A 213 16.07 14.97 -4.52
C ALA A 213 17.52 14.89 -3.99
N HIS A 214 18.27 13.90 -4.48
CA HIS A 214 19.65 13.66 -4.06
C HIS A 214 20.61 14.81 -4.43
N ALA A 215 20.39 15.47 -5.57
CA ALA A 215 21.16 16.65 -5.97
C ALA A 215 21.06 17.81 -4.96
N GLN A 216 20.01 17.86 -4.16
CA GLN A 216 19.81 18.84 -3.10
C GLN A 216 20.05 18.26 -1.69
N GLY A 217 20.47 16.98 -1.57
CA GLY A 217 20.69 16.29 -0.31
C GLY A 217 19.42 15.86 0.41
N ALA A 218 18.26 15.92 -0.24
CA ALA A 218 16.99 15.46 0.31
C ALA A 218 16.91 13.93 0.33
N LEU A 219 16.12 13.37 1.27
CA LEU A 219 15.73 11.95 1.26
C LEU A 219 14.58 11.74 0.25
N PHE A 220 14.65 10.64 -0.49
CA PHE A 220 13.61 10.21 -1.39
C PHE A 220 12.84 9.02 -0.82
N TYR A 221 11.59 9.28 -0.41
CA TYR A 221 10.68 8.28 0.18
C TYR A 221 9.62 7.83 -0.82
N ALA A 222 9.30 6.54 -0.78
CA ALA A 222 8.25 5.94 -1.60
C ALA A 222 7.17 5.25 -0.74
N ASP A 223 5.91 5.69 -0.86
CA ASP A 223 4.77 4.87 -0.48
C ASP A 223 4.56 3.78 -1.54
N ALA A 224 4.85 2.53 -1.18
CA ALA A 224 4.75 1.39 -2.09
C ALA A 224 3.51 0.52 -1.85
N VAL A 225 2.53 0.99 -1.07
CA VAL A 225 1.34 0.19 -0.73
C VAL A 225 0.51 -0.23 -1.94
N GLN A 226 0.58 0.52 -3.05
CA GLN A 226 -0.06 0.17 -4.32
C GLN A 226 0.91 -0.48 -5.32
N ALA A 227 2.18 -0.67 -4.94
CA ALA A 227 3.21 -1.16 -5.83
C ALA A 227 3.72 -2.56 -5.44
N ALA A 228 4.11 -2.75 -4.16
CA ALA A 228 4.70 -4.00 -3.68
C ALA A 228 3.73 -5.17 -3.80
N GLY A 229 4.13 -6.20 -4.56
CA GLY A 229 3.33 -7.38 -4.89
C GLY A 229 2.49 -7.25 -6.17
N MET A 230 2.35 -6.04 -6.74
CA MET A 230 1.67 -5.79 -8.02
C MET A 230 2.64 -5.56 -9.17
N ILE A 231 3.72 -4.81 -8.92
CA ILE A 231 4.74 -4.52 -9.92
C ILE A 231 6.11 -4.99 -9.41
N ASP A 232 7.01 -5.27 -10.33
CA ASP A 232 8.39 -5.62 -10.02
C ASP A 232 9.15 -4.37 -9.56
N LEU A 233 9.71 -4.42 -8.35
CA LEU A 233 10.35 -3.30 -7.68
C LEU A 233 11.85 -3.53 -7.53
N ASP A 234 12.63 -2.52 -7.91
CA ASP A 234 14.06 -2.46 -7.65
C ASP A 234 14.40 -1.11 -7.01
N VAL A 235 14.57 -1.12 -5.68
CA VAL A 235 14.86 0.11 -4.91
C VAL A 235 16.22 0.71 -5.26
N ARG A 236 17.18 -0.11 -5.74
CA ARG A 236 18.51 0.35 -6.14
C ARG A 236 18.45 1.13 -7.45
N THR A 237 17.81 0.52 -8.45
CA THR A 237 17.62 1.18 -9.75
C THR A 237 16.76 2.42 -9.62
N ALA A 238 15.70 2.37 -8.80
CA ALA A 238 14.81 3.50 -8.55
C ALA A 238 15.45 4.62 -7.72
N GLY A 239 16.54 4.36 -7.00
CA GLY A 239 17.20 5.35 -6.15
C GLY A 239 16.40 5.71 -4.89
N VAL A 240 15.57 4.80 -4.38
CA VAL A 240 14.74 5.04 -3.19
C VAL A 240 15.58 4.91 -1.92
N ASP A 241 15.53 5.91 -1.04
CA ASP A 241 16.20 5.90 0.27
C ASP A 241 15.40 5.15 1.31
N ALA A 242 14.07 5.29 1.29
CA ALA A 242 13.18 4.57 2.18
C ALA A 242 11.82 4.29 1.51
N LEU A 243 11.18 3.18 1.92
CA LEU A 243 9.92 2.72 1.35
C LEU A 243 9.09 2.03 2.43
N CYS A 244 7.76 2.18 2.40
CA CYS A 244 6.86 1.39 3.23
C CYS A 244 5.70 0.82 2.42
N SER A 245 5.26 -0.39 2.79
CA SER A 245 4.11 -1.04 2.18
C SER A 245 3.27 -1.81 3.20
N GLY A 246 2.04 -1.39 3.42
CA GLY A 246 1.07 -2.17 4.17
C GLY A 246 0.74 -3.49 3.48
N SER A 247 0.58 -4.57 4.26
CA SER A 247 0.45 -5.93 3.73
C SER A 247 -0.93 -6.30 3.19
N TYR A 248 -1.97 -5.53 3.49
CA TYR A 248 -3.39 -5.87 3.27
C TYR A 248 -3.91 -5.59 1.85
N LYS A 249 -3.07 -5.07 0.96
CA LYS A 249 -3.40 -4.86 -0.45
C LYS A 249 -2.69 -5.90 -1.33
N TRP A 250 -1.79 -5.48 -2.17
CA TRP A 250 -1.14 -6.34 -3.17
C TRP A 250 -0.20 -7.39 -2.58
N LEU A 251 0.25 -7.21 -1.33
CA LEU A 251 0.88 -8.27 -0.55
C LEU A 251 -0.11 -9.30 -0.01
N MET A 252 -1.43 -9.14 -0.23
CA MET A 252 -2.52 -10.11 0.01
C MET A 252 -2.51 -10.76 1.39
N SER A 253 -2.14 -9.99 2.41
CA SER A 253 -2.12 -10.41 3.81
C SER A 253 -3.06 -9.53 4.64
N GLU A 254 -2.95 -9.59 5.96
CA GLU A 254 -3.77 -8.84 6.90
C GLU A 254 -3.17 -7.48 7.26
N PHE A 255 -3.99 -6.65 7.92
CA PHE A 255 -3.54 -5.43 8.58
C PHE A 255 -2.57 -5.72 9.74
N GLY A 256 -1.83 -4.72 10.17
CA GLY A 256 -1.01 -4.81 11.39
C GLY A 256 0.45 -5.19 11.16
N VAL A 257 0.88 -5.29 9.90
CA VAL A 257 2.28 -5.38 9.52
C VAL A 257 2.54 -4.66 8.20
N ALA A 258 3.64 -3.94 8.14
CA ALA A 258 4.11 -3.22 6.96
C ALA A 258 5.63 -3.35 6.86
N PRO A 259 6.16 -4.05 5.85
CA PRO A 259 7.58 -3.98 5.53
C PRO A 259 8.03 -2.55 5.25
N PHE A 260 9.14 -2.17 5.86
CA PHE A 260 9.73 -0.84 5.79
C PHE A 260 11.19 -0.97 5.38
N PHE A 261 11.53 -0.49 4.21
CA PHE A 261 12.89 -0.44 3.70
C PHE A 261 13.54 0.90 4.04
N VAL A 262 14.77 0.86 4.51
CA VAL A 262 15.66 2.03 4.60
C VAL A 262 17.04 1.63 4.13
N SER A 263 17.58 2.33 3.14
CA SER A 263 18.92 2.07 2.61
C SER A 263 19.99 2.24 3.68
N ARG A 264 21.14 1.56 3.53
CA ARG A 264 22.28 1.69 4.46
C ARG A 264 22.79 3.12 4.53
N GLU A 265 22.71 3.84 3.43
CA GLU A 265 23.18 5.23 3.31
C GLU A 265 22.24 6.20 4.02
N ALA A 266 20.94 5.88 4.06
CA ALA A 266 19.91 6.73 4.67
C ALA A 266 19.67 6.44 6.16
N VAL A 267 19.94 5.21 6.62
CA VAL A 267 19.54 4.77 7.97
C VAL A 267 20.07 5.68 9.10
N ASP A 268 21.30 6.18 8.98
CA ASP A 268 21.90 7.05 10.01
C ASP A 268 21.39 8.51 9.93
N ARG A 269 20.74 8.89 8.83
CA ARG A 269 20.14 10.22 8.64
C ARG A 269 18.76 10.34 9.27
N ILE A 270 18.16 9.23 9.68
CA ILE A 270 16.80 9.17 10.24
C ILE A 270 16.89 8.74 11.71
N GLN A 271 16.51 9.61 12.63
CA GLN A 271 16.41 9.29 14.05
C GLN A 271 15.24 8.35 14.30
N SER A 272 15.38 7.41 15.24
CA SER A 272 14.22 6.62 15.66
C SER A 272 13.35 7.42 16.61
N ASP A 273 12.06 7.50 16.34
CA ASP A 273 11.05 8.12 17.18
C ASP A 273 10.50 7.15 18.26
N ARG A 274 10.91 5.87 18.18
CA ARG A 274 10.47 4.79 19.07
C ARG A 274 11.63 3.89 19.47
N ILE A 275 11.86 3.77 20.77
CA ILE A 275 12.91 2.95 21.34
C ILE A 275 12.28 1.97 22.32
N GLY A 276 12.69 0.71 22.27
CA GLY A 276 12.19 -0.34 23.13
C GLY A 276 12.98 -1.63 23.00
N GLU A 277 12.48 -2.71 23.59
CA GLU A 277 13.19 -3.98 23.70
C GLU A 277 13.69 -4.53 22.36
N PHE A 278 12.92 -4.37 21.28
CA PHE A 278 13.29 -4.86 19.95
C PHE A 278 14.36 -4.02 19.23
N THR A 279 14.74 -2.89 19.82
CA THR A 279 15.84 -2.05 19.31
C THR A 279 17.16 -2.30 20.04
N ILE A 280 17.22 -3.22 20.99
CA ILE A 280 18.42 -3.56 21.74
C ILE A 280 19.27 -4.53 20.90
N ALA A 281 20.51 -4.12 20.59
CA ALA A 281 21.51 -4.99 19.99
C ALA A 281 22.29 -5.76 21.06
N ARG A 282 22.57 -5.10 22.19
CA ARG A 282 23.32 -5.67 23.32
C ARG A 282 22.87 -5.07 24.63
N ASP A 283 22.60 -5.92 25.61
CA ASP A 283 22.38 -5.55 27.00
C ASP A 283 23.74 -5.46 27.72
N GLU A 284 23.96 -4.39 28.44
CA GLU A 284 25.18 -4.11 29.19
C GLU A 284 24.86 -3.92 30.68
N PRO A 285 25.85 -4.05 31.58
CA PRO A 285 25.64 -3.83 33.01
C PRO A 285 24.99 -2.47 33.30
N ASP A 286 24.30 -2.39 34.44
CA ASP A 286 23.66 -1.16 34.94
C ASP A 286 22.59 -0.54 34.02
N ARG A 287 21.93 -1.40 33.24
CA ARG A 287 20.87 -1.00 32.29
C ARG A 287 21.35 -0.05 31.17
N HIS A 288 22.60 -0.18 30.80
CA HIS A 288 23.10 0.42 29.57
C HIS A 288 22.79 -0.50 28.38
N TYR A 289 22.33 0.08 27.28
CA TYR A 289 21.93 -0.68 26.09
C TYR A 289 22.64 -0.13 24.85
N GLN A 290 23.19 -1.05 24.06
CA GLN A 290 23.57 -0.70 22.69
C GLN A 290 22.36 -0.94 21.79
N LEU A 291 22.00 0.05 20.98
CA LEU A 291 20.87 -0.05 20.06
C LEU A 291 21.33 -0.58 18.69
N VAL A 292 20.42 -1.26 17.99
CA VAL A 292 20.64 -1.70 16.61
C VAL A 292 20.82 -0.50 15.68
N LYS A 293 21.68 -0.67 14.65
CA LYS A 293 22.03 0.41 13.70
C LYS A 293 21.48 0.17 12.28
N ASN A 294 20.60 -0.80 12.13
CA ASN A 294 19.96 -1.13 10.85
C ASN A 294 18.47 -0.74 10.88
N ALA A 295 17.70 -1.10 9.85
CA ALA A 295 16.28 -0.75 9.75
C ALA A 295 15.42 -1.27 10.93
N SER A 296 15.87 -2.28 11.67
CA SER A 296 15.15 -2.76 12.87
C SER A 296 15.11 -1.73 14.01
N LYS A 297 15.95 -0.67 13.98
CA LYS A 297 15.90 0.41 14.97
C LYS A 297 14.56 1.14 15.04
N PHE A 298 13.73 1.01 14.00
CA PHE A 298 12.40 1.63 13.92
C PHE A 298 11.27 0.73 14.45
N GLU A 299 11.58 -0.48 14.93
CA GLU A 299 10.55 -1.45 15.32
C GLU A 299 10.08 -1.31 16.78
N GLY A 300 10.78 -0.61 17.63
CA GLY A 300 10.49 -0.18 18.99
C GLY A 300 9.86 -1.19 19.96
N THR A 301 8.73 -1.80 19.63
CA THR A 301 7.90 -2.57 20.57
C THR A 301 7.36 -3.87 19.95
N SER A 302 6.61 -4.62 20.76
CA SER A 302 5.93 -5.84 20.32
C SER A 302 5.02 -5.58 19.12
N ARG A 303 5.02 -6.52 18.20
CA ARG A 303 4.28 -6.45 16.94
C ARG A 303 3.21 -7.53 16.87
N SER A 304 2.36 -7.45 15.86
CA SER A 304 1.37 -8.48 15.55
C SER A 304 2.04 -9.70 14.92
N PHE A 305 2.55 -10.64 15.74
CA PHE A 305 3.22 -11.85 15.25
C PHE A 305 2.30 -12.71 14.37
N GLY A 306 0.99 -12.70 14.63
CA GLY A 306 0.01 -13.36 13.76
C GLY A 306 0.00 -12.77 12.35
N ALA A 307 -0.02 -11.45 12.23
CA ALA A 307 0.05 -10.78 10.93
C ALA A 307 1.39 -11.03 10.21
N VAL A 308 2.50 -11.12 10.96
CA VAL A 308 3.81 -11.48 10.39
C VAL A 308 3.82 -12.91 9.85
N ALA A 309 3.21 -13.87 10.56
CA ALA A 309 3.09 -15.26 10.07
C ALA A 309 2.25 -15.34 8.79
N GLN A 310 1.16 -14.58 8.70
CA GLN A 310 0.32 -14.45 7.52
C GLN A 310 1.09 -13.82 6.36
N LEU A 311 1.82 -12.73 6.61
CA LEU A 311 2.64 -12.06 5.60
C LEU A 311 3.74 -12.99 5.06
N ARG A 312 4.39 -13.80 5.93
CA ARG A 312 5.35 -14.80 5.50
C ARG A 312 4.74 -15.77 4.48
N ALA A 313 3.52 -16.27 4.77
CA ALA A 313 2.83 -17.18 3.86
C ALA A 313 2.50 -16.50 2.53
N SER A 314 2.08 -15.25 2.58
CA SER A 314 1.77 -14.48 1.39
C SER A 314 3.00 -14.17 0.54
N LEU A 315 4.10 -13.73 1.15
CA LEU A 315 5.35 -13.49 0.41
C LEU A 315 5.87 -14.77 -0.26
N SER A 316 5.79 -15.93 0.42
CA SER A 316 6.13 -17.21 -0.20
C SER A 316 5.22 -17.55 -1.38
N TYR A 317 3.95 -17.18 -1.31
CA TYR A 317 3.01 -17.37 -2.40
C TYR A 317 3.34 -16.49 -3.60
N LEU A 318 3.55 -15.19 -3.37
CA LEU A 318 3.90 -14.22 -4.43
C LEU A 318 5.25 -14.56 -5.09
N GLU A 319 6.24 -15.00 -4.29
CA GLU A 319 7.55 -15.46 -4.81
C GLU A 319 7.38 -16.67 -5.74
N ARG A 320 6.52 -17.63 -5.38
CA ARG A 320 6.22 -18.81 -6.21
C ARG A 320 5.51 -18.45 -7.53
N VAL A 321 4.55 -17.52 -7.49
CA VAL A 321 3.83 -17.06 -8.69
C VAL A 321 4.75 -16.22 -9.59
N GLY A 322 5.58 -15.39 -8.97
CA GLY A 322 6.49 -14.44 -9.62
C GLY A 322 5.85 -13.08 -9.85
N VAL A 323 6.42 -12.04 -9.22
CA VAL A 323 5.85 -10.68 -9.26
C VAL A 323 5.87 -10.13 -10.69
N SER A 324 6.91 -10.39 -11.47
CA SER A 324 6.99 -9.95 -12.88
C SER A 324 5.86 -10.56 -13.73
N ARG A 325 5.48 -11.82 -13.49
CA ARG A 325 4.34 -12.47 -14.16
C ARG A 325 3.01 -11.87 -13.71
N ILE A 326 2.91 -11.50 -12.41
CA ILE A 326 1.73 -10.81 -11.87
C ILE A 326 1.59 -9.44 -12.53
N GLU A 327 2.67 -8.67 -12.63
CA GLU A 327 2.69 -7.37 -13.30
C GLU A 327 2.22 -7.49 -14.76
N GLU A 328 2.84 -8.38 -15.55
CA GLU A 328 2.49 -8.59 -16.94
C GLU A 328 1.00 -8.90 -17.11
N HIS A 329 0.49 -9.85 -16.33
CA HIS A 329 -0.91 -10.26 -16.35
C HIS A 329 -1.87 -9.12 -15.98
N THR A 330 -1.64 -8.47 -14.85
CA THR A 330 -2.57 -7.45 -14.32
C THR A 330 -2.53 -6.15 -15.12
N VAL A 331 -1.37 -5.80 -15.67
CA VAL A 331 -1.24 -4.66 -16.60
C VAL A 331 -1.97 -4.92 -17.90
N ALA A 332 -1.92 -6.16 -18.44
CA ALA A 332 -2.68 -6.52 -19.63
C ALA A 332 -4.21 -6.38 -19.41
N LEU A 333 -4.71 -6.84 -18.26
CA LEU A 333 -6.13 -6.66 -17.89
C LEU A 333 -6.52 -5.18 -17.76
N ALA A 334 -5.65 -4.36 -17.14
CA ALA A 334 -5.87 -2.93 -17.01
C ALA A 334 -5.88 -2.22 -18.37
N GLN A 335 -4.99 -2.60 -19.30
CA GLN A 335 -4.95 -2.07 -20.66
C GLN A 335 -6.19 -2.45 -21.47
N GLN A 336 -6.66 -3.70 -21.37
CA GLN A 336 -7.93 -4.14 -21.97
C GLN A 336 -9.10 -3.28 -21.50
N LEU A 337 -9.21 -3.10 -20.17
CA LEU A 337 -10.25 -2.26 -19.56
C LEU A 337 -10.15 -0.81 -20.05
N HIS A 338 -8.97 -0.20 -19.95
CA HIS A 338 -8.74 1.19 -20.36
C HIS A 338 -9.14 1.41 -21.84
N ALA A 339 -8.68 0.55 -22.73
CA ALA A 339 -9.01 0.63 -24.15
C ALA A 339 -10.53 0.45 -24.40
N GLY A 340 -11.18 -0.45 -23.67
CA GLY A 340 -12.63 -0.65 -23.73
C GLY A 340 -13.41 0.59 -23.32
N LEU A 341 -13.06 1.20 -22.19
CA LEU A 341 -13.69 2.41 -21.68
C LEU A 341 -13.50 3.62 -22.61
N VAL A 342 -12.30 3.78 -23.17
CA VAL A 342 -12.02 4.84 -24.18
C VAL A 342 -12.91 4.65 -25.41
N ARG A 343 -13.05 3.42 -25.94
CA ARG A 343 -13.95 3.15 -27.06
C ARG A 343 -15.43 3.43 -26.76
N GLN A 344 -15.82 3.35 -25.49
CA GLN A 344 -17.18 3.68 -25.02
C GLN A 344 -17.36 5.19 -24.74
N GLY A 345 -16.31 6.01 -24.91
CA GLY A 345 -16.39 7.46 -24.74
C GLY A 345 -16.20 7.95 -23.30
N TYR A 346 -15.77 7.09 -22.36
CA TYR A 346 -15.51 7.52 -21.01
C TYR A 346 -14.28 8.43 -20.91
N ARG A 347 -14.39 9.50 -20.12
CA ARG A 347 -13.24 10.32 -19.74
C ARG A 347 -12.39 9.57 -18.72
N MET A 348 -11.13 9.35 -19.06
CA MET A 348 -10.19 8.64 -18.19
C MET A 348 -9.52 9.61 -17.21
N PHE A 349 -9.24 9.13 -15.98
CA PHE A 349 -8.29 9.78 -15.05
C PHE A 349 -6.95 9.05 -15.07
N THR A 350 -6.94 7.74 -15.31
CA THR A 350 -5.70 6.99 -15.58
C THR A 350 -5.13 7.41 -16.93
N PRO A 351 -3.87 7.88 -16.99
CA PRO A 351 -3.24 8.27 -18.25
C PRO A 351 -3.13 7.11 -19.22
N HIS A 352 -3.16 7.43 -20.52
CA HIS A 352 -2.91 6.45 -21.57
C HIS A 352 -1.49 5.86 -21.42
N GLY A 353 -1.35 4.55 -21.67
CA GLY A 353 -0.06 3.85 -21.58
C GLY A 353 0.44 3.60 -20.16
N ASN A 354 -0.34 3.93 -19.13
CA ASN A 354 0.01 3.65 -17.74
C ASN A 354 0.26 2.15 -17.50
N ARG A 355 1.25 1.83 -16.67
CA ARG A 355 1.71 0.45 -16.40
C ARG A 355 1.48 0.05 -14.95
N SER A 356 0.21 0.08 -14.53
CA SER A 356 -0.25 -0.50 -13.27
C SER A 356 -1.59 -1.18 -13.45
N SER A 357 -2.01 -1.96 -12.48
CA SER A 357 -3.29 -2.65 -12.50
C SER A 357 -4.50 -1.73 -12.22
N ILE A 358 -4.28 -0.48 -11.82
CA ILE A 358 -5.36 0.41 -11.38
C ILE A 358 -5.82 1.28 -12.55
N VAL A 359 -7.14 1.26 -12.82
CA VAL A 359 -7.79 2.09 -13.84
C VAL A 359 -8.91 2.89 -13.21
N THR A 360 -8.89 4.22 -13.41
CA THR A 360 -9.92 5.14 -12.90
C THR A 360 -10.48 5.98 -14.03
N PHE A 361 -11.80 6.09 -14.08
CA PHE A 361 -12.53 6.87 -15.08
C PHE A 361 -13.68 7.64 -14.44
N TYR A 362 -14.16 8.69 -15.12
CA TYR A 362 -15.27 9.51 -14.67
C TYR A 362 -16.60 8.96 -15.14
N ILE A 363 -17.63 9.04 -14.29
CA ILE A 363 -19.00 8.63 -14.59
C ILE A 363 -19.91 9.85 -14.68
N THR A 364 -20.90 9.78 -15.56
CA THR A 364 -21.91 10.83 -15.79
C THR A 364 -23.23 10.50 -15.12
N LYS A 365 -23.62 9.22 -15.11
CA LYS A 365 -24.80 8.75 -14.39
C LYS A 365 -24.60 8.76 -12.88
N PRO A 366 -25.66 8.90 -12.08
CA PRO A 366 -25.58 8.88 -10.62
C PRO A 366 -24.88 7.63 -10.07
N ALA A 367 -24.07 7.79 -9.04
CA ALA A 367 -23.33 6.68 -8.42
C ALA A 367 -24.22 5.52 -7.94
N ASP A 368 -25.47 5.80 -7.55
CA ASP A 368 -26.41 4.76 -7.11
C ASP A 368 -26.87 3.85 -8.25
N ALA A 369 -27.00 4.37 -9.47
CA ALA A 369 -27.27 3.54 -10.65
C ALA A 369 -26.10 2.58 -10.93
N TRP A 370 -24.86 3.07 -10.79
CA TRP A 370 -23.66 2.26 -10.90
C TRP A 370 -23.60 1.18 -9.83
N ARG A 371 -23.86 1.52 -8.56
CA ARG A 371 -23.89 0.55 -7.46
C ARG A 371 -24.92 -0.53 -7.72
N ALA A 372 -26.14 -0.16 -8.09
CA ALA A 372 -27.21 -1.13 -8.36
C ALA A 372 -26.85 -2.12 -9.49
N ALA A 373 -26.27 -1.63 -10.60
CA ALA A 373 -25.87 -2.48 -11.71
C ALA A 373 -24.71 -3.42 -11.34
N LEU A 374 -23.70 -2.92 -10.65
CA LEU A 374 -22.54 -3.70 -10.23
C LEU A 374 -22.90 -4.74 -9.16
N ASP A 375 -23.76 -4.37 -8.19
CA ASP A 375 -24.25 -5.30 -7.16
C ASP A 375 -25.09 -6.43 -7.79
N ALA A 376 -25.96 -6.13 -8.75
CA ALA A 376 -26.73 -7.13 -9.48
C ALA A 376 -25.82 -8.13 -10.23
N ALA A 377 -24.69 -7.66 -10.75
CA ALA A 377 -23.70 -8.48 -11.43
C ALA A 377 -22.65 -9.10 -10.48
N LYS A 378 -22.72 -8.82 -9.18
CA LYS A 378 -21.73 -9.24 -8.17
C LYS A 378 -20.30 -8.80 -8.51
N ILE A 379 -20.13 -7.58 -8.99
CA ILE A 379 -18.84 -6.99 -9.31
C ILE A 379 -18.45 -5.95 -8.27
N ASP A 380 -17.24 -6.09 -7.68
CA ASP A 380 -16.70 -5.15 -6.71
C ASP A 380 -15.70 -4.20 -7.36
N VAL A 381 -15.97 -2.91 -7.22
CA VAL A 381 -15.07 -1.81 -7.58
C VAL A 381 -15.18 -0.70 -6.53
N THR A 382 -14.32 0.31 -6.58
CA THR A 382 -14.50 1.53 -5.78
C THR A 382 -15.24 2.59 -6.59
N ILE A 383 -16.34 3.15 -6.02
CA ILE A 383 -17.04 4.32 -6.56
C ILE A 383 -16.86 5.48 -5.58
N ARG A 384 -16.24 6.57 -6.02
CA ARG A 384 -15.98 7.75 -5.21
C ARG A 384 -15.99 9.04 -6.06
N ASN A 385 -16.73 10.07 -5.61
CA ASN A 385 -16.72 11.40 -6.24
C ASN A 385 -16.94 11.39 -7.77
N ALA A 386 -17.97 10.73 -8.27
CA ALA A 386 -18.25 10.57 -9.70
C ALA A 386 -17.10 9.90 -10.48
N GLN A 387 -16.31 9.06 -9.83
CA GLN A 387 -15.28 8.22 -10.43
C GLN A 387 -15.50 6.77 -10.05
N VAL A 388 -15.15 5.87 -10.96
CA VAL A 388 -15.02 4.44 -10.72
C VAL A 388 -13.55 4.07 -10.84
N ARG A 389 -13.00 3.43 -9.79
CA ARG A 389 -11.67 2.85 -9.80
C ARG A 389 -11.78 1.34 -9.80
N VAL A 390 -11.16 0.73 -10.78
CA VAL A 390 -11.09 -0.72 -11.00
C VAL A 390 -9.67 -1.18 -10.80
N SER A 391 -9.46 -2.29 -10.13
CA SER A 391 -8.13 -2.81 -9.82
C SER A 391 -8.11 -4.34 -9.81
N PRO A 392 -8.00 -4.98 -10.99
CA PRO A 392 -7.86 -6.42 -11.12
C PRO A 392 -6.55 -6.91 -10.49
N ALA A 393 -6.57 -8.13 -9.96
CA ALA A 393 -5.41 -8.77 -9.36
C ALA A 393 -5.08 -10.10 -10.08
N LEU A 394 -4.08 -10.80 -9.58
CA LEU A 394 -3.55 -12.02 -10.19
C LEU A 394 -4.61 -13.13 -10.41
N PHE A 395 -5.70 -13.12 -9.66
CA PHE A 395 -6.79 -14.10 -9.79
C PHE A 395 -7.89 -13.69 -10.78
N ASN A 396 -7.84 -12.48 -11.34
CA ASN A 396 -8.81 -12.02 -12.34
C ASN A 396 -8.40 -12.47 -13.76
N ASN A 397 -9.33 -12.40 -14.70
CA ASN A 397 -9.11 -12.77 -16.10
C ASN A 397 -9.83 -11.81 -17.08
N ALA A 398 -9.58 -12.02 -18.38
CA ALA A 398 -10.12 -11.18 -19.44
C ALA A 398 -11.66 -11.19 -19.50
N ASP A 399 -12.31 -12.35 -19.25
CA ASP A 399 -13.77 -12.48 -19.30
C ASP A 399 -14.43 -11.61 -18.22
N GLU A 400 -13.81 -11.47 -17.05
CA GLU A 400 -14.29 -10.61 -15.97
C GLU A 400 -14.21 -9.13 -16.35
N ILE A 401 -13.19 -8.74 -17.10
CA ILE A 401 -13.05 -7.39 -17.65
C ILE A 401 -14.13 -7.15 -18.72
N ASP A 402 -14.40 -8.12 -19.59
CA ASP A 402 -15.43 -8.00 -20.63
C ASP A 402 -16.84 -7.91 -20.03
N GLN A 403 -17.10 -8.64 -18.93
CA GLN A 403 -18.38 -8.50 -18.18
C GLN A 403 -18.53 -7.08 -17.62
N LEU A 404 -17.49 -6.51 -17.02
CA LEU A 404 -17.53 -5.13 -16.55
C LEU A 404 -17.75 -4.15 -17.71
N LEU A 405 -17.06 -4.34 -18.85
CA LEU A 405 -17.22 -3.49 -20.04
C LEU A 405 -18.63 -3.57 -20.64
N SER A 406 -19.33 -4.70 -20.53
CA SER A 406 -20.72 -4.81 -20.94
C SER A 406 -21.63 -3.92 -20.09
N ILE A 407 -21.43 -3.91 -18.76
CA ILE A 407 -22.20 -3.07 -17.83
C ILE A 407 -21.88 -1.59 -18.06
N THR A 408 -20.61 -1.25 -18.24
CA THR A 408 -20.22 0.15 -18.50
C THR A 408 -20.86 0.68 -19.79
N LYS A 409 -21.02 -0.16 -20.81
CA LYS A 409 -21.69 0.21 -22.06
C LYS A 409 -23.17 0.56 -21.85
N GLU A 410 -23.87 -0.10 -20.94
CA GLU A 410 -25.27 0.20 -20.60
C GLU A 410 -25.40 1.47 -19.75
N LEU A 411 -24.33 1.82 -19.05
CA LEU A 411 -24.24 2.98 -18.16
C LEU A 411 -23.56 4.21 -18.79
N SER A 412 -23.12 4.12 -20.04
CA SER A 412 -22.52 5.24 -20.79
C SER A 412 -23.54 6.32 -21.16
#